data_e6751c201565fe337b77e4fa7d2b4a70
#
_entry.id   e6751c201565fe337b77e4fa7d2b4a70
#
_cell.length_a   1.000
_cell.length_b   1.000
_cell.length_c   1.000
_cell.angle_alpha   90.00
_cell.angle_beta   90.00
_cell.angle_gamma   90.00
#
_symmetry.space_group_name_H-M   'P 1'
#
loop_
_entity.id
_entity.type
_entity.pdbx_description
1 polymer ?
#
loop_
_entity_poly.entity_id
_entity_poly.type
_entity_poly.pdbx_seq_one_letter_code
_entity_poly.pdbx_strand_id
1 'polypeptide(L)' 'MYERKTVDRWDIETNYGDGWEVECSEYTRAEAKRTYREYIDNVQSYGRGFVRLTKHREHKEDRR' A
#
# COMPACT_ATOMS: atom_id res chain seq x y z
N MET A 1 -13.74 -26.46 4.70
CA MET A 1 -13.67 -25.08 4.18
C MET A 1 -12.24 -24.74 3.81
N TYR A 2 -12.07 -24.19 2.65
CA TYR A 2 -10.73 -23.86 2.19
C TYR A 2 -10.27 -22.55 2.83
N GLU A 3 -9.06 -22.54 3.33
CA GLU A 3 -8.45 -21.34 3.84
C GLU A 3 -7.28 -20.94 2.96
N ARG A 4 -7.26 -19.69 2.57
CA ARG A 4 -6.14 -19.19 1.79
C ARG A 4 -4.91 -19.07 2.69
N LYS A 5 -3.79 -19.48 2.15
CA LYS A 5 -2.52 -19.38 2.87
C LYS A 5 -1.80 -18.08 2.61
N THR A 6 -2.34 -17.25 1.74
CA THR A 6 -1.76 -15.94 1.45
C THR A 6 -2.85 -14.91 1.46
N VAL A 7 -2.45 -13.68 1.72
CA VAL A 7 -3.34 -12.54 1.64
C VAL A 7 -2.69 -11.52 0.73
N ASP A 8 -3.50 -10.74 0.07
CA ASP A 8 -3.00 -9.66 -0.74
C ASP A 8 -2.79 -8.44 0.15
N ARG A 9 -1.67 -7.78 -0.05
CA ARG A 9 -1.35 -6.56 0.67
C ARG A 9 -1.00 -5.50 -0.34
N TRP A 10 -1.57 -4.32 -0.17
CA TRP A 10 -1.27 -3.18 -1.03
C TRP A 10 -0.50 -2.17 -0.21
N ASP A 11 0.67 -1.79 -0.69
CA ASP A 11 1.51 -0.81 -0.03
C ASP A 11 1.43 0.51 -0.76
N ILE A 12 1.18 1.56 -0.01
CA ILE A 12 1.23 2.91 -0.54
C ILE A 12 2.63 3.44 -0.23
N GLU A 13 3.41 3.69 -1.28
CA GLU A 13 4.79 4.12 -1.13
C GLU A 13 4.95 5.53 -1.65
N THR A 14 5.80 6.28 -0.99
CA THR A 14 6.07 7.65 -1.38
C THR A 14 7.55 7.84 -1.58
N ASN A 15 7.89 8.82 -2.43
CA ASN A 15 9.27 9.17 -2.69
C ASN A 15 9.35 10.68 -2.78
N TYR A 16 10.01 11.28 -1.80
CA TYR A 16 10.20 12.74 -1.77
C TYR A 16 11.61 13.14 -2.12
N GLY A 17 12.35 12.22 -2.75
CA GLY A 17 13.72 12.48 -3.16
C GLY A 17 14.74 11.59 -2.51
N ASP A 18 14.38 10.88 -1.46
CA ASP A 18 15.28 10.03 -0.69
C ASP A 18 15.04 8.54 -0.94
N GLY A 19 14.25 8.22 -1.95
CA GLY A 19 13.93 6.84 -2.23
C GLY A 19 12.50 6.53 -1.81
N TRP A 20 12.10 5.31 -2.11
CA TRP A 20 10.73 4.88 -1.84
C TRP A 20 10.61 4.35 -0.43
N GLU A 21 9.57 4.80 0.27
CA GLU A 21 9.26 4.32 1.61
C GLU A 21 7.81 3.93 1.67
N VAL A 22 7.53 2.86 2.40
CA VAL A 22 6.15 2.42 2.60
C VAL A 22 5.53 3.29 3.69
N GLU A 23 4.48 4.01 3.30
CA GLU A 23 3.79 4.87 4.25
C GLU A 23 2.65 4.14 4.94
N CYS A 24 2.02 3.22 4.21
CA CYS A 24 0.80 2.63 4.70
C CYS A 24 0.55 1.33 3.96
N SER A 25 -0.05 0.37 4.63
CA SER A 25 -0.39 -0.91 4.02
C SER A 25 -1.86 -1.18 4.25
N GLU A 26 -2.52 -1.66 3.22
CA GLU A 26 -3.93 -2.00 3.31
C GLU A 26 -4.12 -3.42 2.83
N TYR A 27 -5.17 -4.05 3.31
CA TYR A 27 -5.43 -5.45 2.99
C TYR A 27 -6.67 -5.65 2.15
N THR A 28 -7.35 -4.58 1.78
CA THR A 28 -8.44 -4.65 0.81
C THR A 28 -8.18 -3.66 -0.30
N ARG A 29 -8.66 -4.02 -1.49
CA ARG A 29 -8.45 -3.17 -2.65
C ARG A 29 -9.15 -1.82 -2.50
N ALA A 30 -10.34 -1.84 -1.92
CA ALA A 30 -11.11 -0.62 -1.77
C ALA A 30 -10.41 0.37 -0.86
N GLU A 31 -9.89 -0.13 0.26
CA GLU A 31 -9.17 0.72 1.19
C GLU A 31 -7.86 1.22 0.57
N ALA A 32 -7.18 0.34 -0.16
CA ALA A 32 -5.94 0.73 -0.80
C ALA A 32 -6.16 1.87 -1.79
N LYS A 33 -7.21 1.78 -2.59
CA LYS A 33 -7.50 2.83 -3.56
C LYS A 33 -7.84 4.15 -2.89
N ARG A 34 -8.59 4.08 -1.80
CA ARG A 34 -8.96 5.28 -1.06
C ARG A 34 -7.73 5.96 -0.48
N THR A 35 -6.89 5.19 0.18
CA THR A 35 -5.68 5.72 0.79
C THR A 35 -4.73 6.28 -0.26
N TYR A 36 -4.58 5.55 -1.35
CA TYR A 36 -3.72 5.98 -2.44
C TYR A 36 -4.16 7.34 -2.99
N ARG A 37 -5.47 7.51 -3.14
CA ARG A 37 -6.01 8.77 -3.65
C ARG A 37 -5.74 9.92 -2.68
N GLU A 38 -5.83 9.64 -1.39
CA GLU A 38 -5.54 10.66 -0.40
C GLU A 38 -4.08 11.09 -0.45
N TYR A 39 -3.17 10.15 -0.63
CA TYR A 39 -1.76 10.48 -0.72
C TYR A 39 -1.45 11.24 -2.00
N ILE A 40 -2.11 10.89 -3.09
CA ILE A 40 -1.91 11.64 -4.34
C ILE A 40 -2.33 13.09 -4.15
N ASP A 41 -3.47 13.32 -3.51
CA ASP A 41 -3.95 14.67 -3.27
C ASP A 41 -2.95 15.45 -2.40
N ASN A 42 -2.42 14.80 -1.37
CA ASN A 42 -1.46 15.44 -0.49
C ASN A 42 -0.18 15.80 -1.23
N VAL A 43 0.32 14.87 -2.04
CA VAL A 43 1.54 15.10 -2.79
C VAL A 43 1.36 16.26 -3.76
N GLN A 44 0.21 16.31 -4.42
CA GLN A 44 -0.06 17.42 -5.34
C GLN A 44 -0.13 18.75 -4.61
N SER A 45 -0.66 18.74 -3.39
CA SER A 45 -0.73 19.96 -2.59
C SER A 45 0.67 20.49 -2.25
N TYR A 46 1.59 19.58 -1.95
CA TYR A 46 2.97 19.99 -1.65
C TYR A 46 3.79 20.27 -2.89
N GLY A 47 3.32 19.83 -4.04
CA GLY A 47 3.99 20.10 -5.30
C GLY A 47 5.25 19.30 -5.52
N ARG A 48 5.52 18.30 -4.71
CA ARG A 48 6.72 17.48 -4.82
C ARG A 48 6.42 16.06 -4.42
N GLY A 49 7.20 15.14 -4.99
CA GLY A 49 7.15 13.77 -4.58
C GLY A 49 6.31 12.92 -5.51
N PHE A 50 6.40 11.63 -5.26
CA PHE A 50 5.69 10.64 -6.06
C PHE A 50 5.04 9.65 -5.12
N VAL A 51 3.92 9.12 -5.56
CA VAL A 51 3.19 8.10 -4.82
C VAL A 51 2.94 6.94 -5.76
N ARG A 52 3.10 5.72 -5.25
CA ARG A 52 2.76 4.56 -6.05
C ARG A 52 2.08 3.53 -5.17
N LEU A 53 1.29 2.69 -5.82
CA LEU A 53 0.59 1.60 -5.16
C LEU A 53 1.18 0.30 -5.67
N THR A 54 1.71 -0.51 -4.76
CA THR A 54 2.27 -1.80 -5.13
C THR A 54 1.48 -2.89 -4.44
N LYS A 55 1.33 -4.00 -5.13
CA LYS A 55 0.59 -5.13 -4.60
C LYS A 55 1.56 -6.25 -4.31
N HIS A 56 1.44 -6.82 -3.13
CA HIS A 56 2.27 -7.93 -2.70
C HIS A 56 1.38 -9.05 -2.20
N ARG A 57 1.90 -10.25 -2.29
CA ARG A 57 1.21 -11.39 -1.72
C ARG A 57 1.98 -11.83 -0.49
N GLU A 58 1.30 -11.78 0.64
CA GLU A 58 1.92 -12.05 1.91
C GLU A 58 1.42 -13.39 2.43
N HIS A 59 2.33 -14.19 2.95
CA HIS A 59 1.94 -15.45 3.56
C HIS A 59 1.26 -15.20 4.88
N LYS A 60 0.10 -15.82 5.07
CA LYS A 60 -0.53 -15.81 6.37
C LYS A 60 0.30 -16.70 7.27
N GLU A 61 0.60 -16.19 8.42
CA GLU A 61 1.34 -17.00 9.37
C GLU A 61 0.45 -18.09 9.92
N ASP A 62 0.91 -19.29 9.82
CA ASP A 62 0.13 -20.44 10.24
C ASP A 62 0.58 -20.86 11.63
N ARG A 63 -0.27 -20.60 12.60
CA ARG A 63 0.02 -20.94 13.98
C ARG A 63 -0.50 -22.29 14.30
N ARG A 64 0.30 -23.11 14.94
CA ARG A 64 -0.12 -24.42 15.37
C ARG A 64 -0.39 -24.43 16.84
#